data_77066f29a2116d572b543f5693c6874a
#
_entry.id   77066f29a2116d572b543f5693c6874a
#
_cell.length_a   1.000
_cell.length_b   1.000
_cell.length_c   1.000
_cell.angle_alpha   90.00
_cell.angle_beta   90.00
_cell.angle_gamma   90.00
#
_symmetry.space_group_name_H-M   'P 1'
#
loop_
_entity.id
_entity.type
_entity.pdbx_description
1 polymer ?
#
loop_
_entity_poly.entity_id
_entity_poly.type
_entity_poly.pdbx_seq_one_letter_code
_entity_poly.pdbx_strand_id
1 'polypeptide(L)'
;MLVFDKSEIRSNLSLDNIFDLLQEWGGDPEYSDFGILSATICHNVPGEGSKKLYYYENSGLFRCYTGCDASFDIFELTIKVFEIQHNRKMDLNDAVRYIAAKHGYGGRLEDSPEENELQDWAILSNYDRIQNVELGEKKVVTLKEYDDIILSRFNYDLKIGPW
;
A
#
# COMPACT_ATOMS: atom_id res chain seq x y z
N MET A 1 -2.95 -12.05 2.79
CA MET A 1 -2.07 -11.04 2.15
C MET A 1 -2.94 -9.92 1.61
N LEU A 2 -2.58 -8.65 1.79
CA LEU A 2 -3.34 -7.53 1.21
C LEU A 2 -3.11 -7.50 -0.31
N VAL A 3 -4.18 -7.69 -1.05
CA VAL A 3 -4.19 -7.62 -2.52
C VAL A 3 -4.88 -6.35 -2.96
N PHE A 4 -4.28 -5.67 -3.90
CA PHE A 4 -4.79 -4.44 -4.48
C PHE A 4 -5.13 -4.67 -5.95
N ASP A 5 -6.33 -4.30 -6.35
CA ASP A 5 -6.70 -4.31 -7.76
C ASP A 5 -6.10 -3.11 -8.48
N LYS A 6 -5.12 -3.36 -9.32
CA LYS A 6 -4.42 -2.32 -10.12
C LYS A 6 -5.37 -1.56 -11.04
N SER A 7 -6.33 -2.27 -11.62
CA SER A 7 -7.30 -1.66 -12.54
C SER A 7 -8.23 -0.72 -11.80
N GLU A 8 -8.67 -1.12 -10.61
CA GLU A 8 -9.49 -0.29 -9.74
C GLU A 8 -8.74 0.95 -9.28
N ILE A 9 -7.51 0.81 -8.80
CA ILE A 9 -6.68 1.95 -8.38
C ILE A 9 -6.48 2.91 -9.55
N ARG A 10 -6.08 2.39 -10.72
CA ARG A 10 -5.81 3.22 -11.90
C ARG A 10 -7.05 3.96 -12.40
N SER A 11 -8.24 3.34 -12.37
CA SER A 11 -9.48 3.98 -12.80
C SER A 11 -10.00 5.05 -11.81
N ASN A 12 -9.61 4.95 -10.56
CA ASN A 12 -10.03 5.88 -9.51
C ASN A 12 -9.03 7.04 -9.30
N LEU A 13 -7.84 7.00 -9.91
CA LEU A 13 -6.90 8.10 -9.87
C LEU A 13 -7.42 9.25 -10.76
N SER A 14 -7.70 10.39 -10.14
CA SER A 14 -8.06 11.61 -10.86
C SER A 14 -6.84 12.25 -11.53
N LEU A 15 -7.08 13.14 -12.49
CA LEU A 15 -6.01 13.93 -13.12
C LEU A 15 -5.22 14.73 -12.08
N ASP A 16 -5.90 15.27 -11.06
CA ASP A 16 -5.27 16.02 -9.97
C ASP A 16 -4.38 15.13 -9.11
N ASN A 17 -4.78 13.87 -8.85
CA ASN A 17 -3.92 12.92 -8.13
C ASN A 17 -2.63 12.64 -8.90
N ILE A 18 -2.71 12.51 -10.22
CA ILE A 18 -1.53 12.34 -11.08
C ILE A 18 -0.65 13.60 -11.07
N PHE A 19 -1.27 14.76 -11.12
CA PHE A 19 -0.57 16.06 -11.06
C PHE A 19 0.22 16.18 -9.75
N ASP A 20 -0.42 15.92 -8.61
CA ASP A 20 0.20 16.00 -7.28
C ASP A 20 1.38 15.01 -7.14
N LEU A 21 1.24 13.79 -7.65
CA LEU A 21 2.33 12.81 -7.68
C LEU A 21 3.52 13.30 -8.48
N LEU A 22 3.28 13.82 -9.70
CA LEU A 22 4.34 14.34 -10.54
C LEU A 22 5.04 15.54 -9.91
N GLN A 23 4.28 16.41 -9.26
CA GLN A 23 4.83 17.56 -8.55
C GLN A 23 5.70 17.14 -7.36
N GLU A 24 5.23 16.18 -6.57
CA GLU A 24 6.00 15.64 -5.45
C GLU A 24 7.32 15.01 -5.89
N TRP A 25 7.31 14.32 -7.04
CA TRP A 25 8.51 13.73 -7.62
C TRP A 25 9.40 14.73 -8.35
N GLY A 26 9.07 16.03 -8.30
CA GLY A 26 9.87 17.11 -8.89
C GLY A 26 9.78 17.17 -10.43
N GLY A 27 8.65 16.72 -10.98
CA GLY A 27 8.38 16.71 -12.41
C GLY A 27 7.94 18.06 -12.97
N ASP A 28 7.67 19.07 -12.14
CA ASP A 28 7.16 20.38 -12.57
C ASP A 28 6.01 20.25 -13.58
N PRO A 29 4.87 19.61 -13.18
CA PRO A 29 3.77 19.30 -14.09
C PRO A 29 2.99 20.55 -14.53
N GLU A 30 2.49 20.51 -15.75
CA GLU A 30 1.58 21.52 -16.33
C GLU A 30 0.38 20.83 -16.96
N TYR A 31 -0.80 21.37 -16.74
CA TYR A 31 -2.02 20.91 -17.44
C TYR A 31 -1.97 21.26 -18.93
N SER A 32 -2.47 20.37 -19.76
CA SER A 32 -2.55 20.53 -21.21
C SER A 32 -3.84 19.90 -21.76
N ASP A 33 -4.16 20.16 -23.03
CA ASP A 33 -5.38 19.66 -23.68
C ASP A 33 -5.47 18.13 -23.73
N PHE A 34 -4.32 17.41 -23.61
CA PHE A 34 -4.25 15.95 -23.62
C PHE A 34 -4.15 15.32 -22.22
N GLY A 35 -3.95 16.13 -21.18
CA GLY A 35 -3.74 15.71 -19.82
C GLY A 35 -2.66 16.51 -19.10
N ILE A 36 -1.48 15.94 -18.87
CA ILE A 36 -0.39 16.60 -18.14
C ILE A 36 0.93 16.47 -18.92
N LEU A 37 1.68 17.58 -18.97
CA LEU A 37 3.06 17.64 -19.44
C LEU A 37 3.99 17.78 -18.22
N SER A 38 5.05 16.97 -18.15
CA SER A 38 5.97 16.97 -17.02
C SER A 38 7.42 16.82 -17.48
N ALA A 39 8.36 17.16 -16.60
CA ALA A 39 9.76 16.84 -16.79
C ALA A 39 9.98 15.31 -16.80
N THR A 40 11.04 14.87 -17.47
CA THR A 40 11.34 13.45 -17.70
C THR A 40 11.95 12.76 -16.47
N ILE A 41 11.21 12.76 -15.36
CA ILE A 41 11.59 12.13 -14.09
C ILE A 41 11.73 10.61 -14.15
N CYS A 42 11.31 10.00 -15.25
CA CYS A 42 11.44 8.56 -15.52
C CYS A 42 12.89 8.10 -15.77
N HIS A 43 13.83 9.04 -16.01
CA HIS A 43 15.25 8.76 -16.21
C HIS A 43 16.18 9.91 -15.82
N ASN A 44 15.63 10.97 -15.20
CA ASN A 44 16.38 12.10 -14.68
C ASN A 44 16.03 12.36 -13.22
N VAL A 45 16.96 12.93 -12.49
CA VAL A 45 16.69 13.45 -11.15
C VAL A 45 15.89 14.77 -11.21
N PRO A 46 15.20 15.15 -10.14
CA PRO A 46 14.43 16.40 -10.09
C PRO A 46 15.28 17.61 -10.52
N GLY A 47 14.71 18.44 -11.42
CA GLY A 47 15.35 19.65 -11.92
C GLY A 47 16.29 19.48 -13.12
N GLU A 48 16.62 18.25 -13.54
CA GLU A 48 17.48 17.97 -14.70
C GLU A 48 16.71 17.54 -15.96
N GLY A 49 15.47 17.13 -15.81
CA GLY A 49 14.64 16.63 -16.89
C GLY A 49 14.06 17.72 -17.81
N SER A 50 13.98 17.46 -19.10
CA SER A 50 13.22 18.30 -20.04
C SER A 50 11.72 17.97 -19.97
N LYS A 51 10.84 18.94 -20.29
CA LYS A 51 9.37 18.73 -20.32
C LYS A 51 8.99 17.90 -21.56
N LYS A 52 9.21 16.59 -21.50
CA LYS A 52 8.90 15.62 -22.57
C LYS A 52 8.34 14.30 -22.04
N LEU A 53 7.80 14.30 -20.82
CA LEU A 53 6.98 13.24 -20.26
C LEU A 53 5.52 13.66 -20.33
N TYR A 54 4.73 12.96 -21.12
CA TYR A 54 3.34 13.25 -21.43
C TYR A 54 2.46 12.23 -20.71
N TYR A 55 1.48 12.70 -19.96
CA TYR A 55 0.40 11.87 -19.43
C TYR A 55 -0.85 12.08 -20.27
N TYR A 56 -1.38 11.02 -20.84
CA TYR A 56 -2.60 11.04 -21.63
C TYR A 56 -3.78 10.56 -20.78
N GLU A 57 -4.68 11.46 -20.42
CA GLU A 57 -5.85 11.18 -19.59
C GLU A 57 -6.71 10.06 -20.19
N ASN A 58 -6.95 10.08 -21.51
CA ASN A 58 -7.78 9.10 -22.20
C ASN A 58 -7.30 7.66 -22.09
N SER A 59 -6.00 7.44 -22.01
CA SER A 59 -5.39 6.11 -21.91
C SER A 59 -4.91 5.76 -20.49
N GLY A 60 -4.72 6.76 -19.64
CA GLY A 60 -4.11 6.61 -18.33
C GLY A 60 -2.62 6.20 -18.40
N LEU A 61 -1.95 6.56 -19.51
CA LEU A 61 -0.55 6.18 -19.75
C LEU A 61 0.34 7.40 -19.86
N PHE A 62 1.57 7.24 -19.40
CA PHE A 62 2.66 8.16 -19.65
C PHE A 62 3.42 7.77 -20.90
N ARG A 63 3.89 8.76 -21.63
CA ARG A 63 4.81 8.58 -22.77
C ARG A 63 6.01 9.49 -22.60
N CYS A 64 7.20 8.91 -22.57
CA CYS A 64 8.47 9.65 -22.63
C CYS A 64 8.96 9.69 -24.07
N TYR A 65 9.18 10.90 -24.60
CA TYR A 65 9.67 11.12 -25.97
C TYR A 65 11.18 11.38 -26.04
N THR A 66 11.92 10.99 -25.03
CA THR A 66 13.38 11.11 -24.97
C THR A 66 14.03 9.81 -24.53
N GLY A 67 14.96 9.81 -23.62
CA GLY A 67 15.82 8.69 -23.25
C GLY A 67 15.16 7.33 -23.05
N CYS A 68 13.91 7.27 -22.56
CA CYS A 68 13.20 5.98 -22.44
C CYS A 68 12.55 5.54 -23.73
N ASP A 69 12.05 6.47 -24.54
CA ASP A 69 11.20 6.25 -25.72
C ASP A 69 10.14 5.14 -25.49
N ALA A 70 9.51 5.16 -24.33
CA ALA A 70 8.58 4.12 -23.88
C ALA A 70 7.33 4.72 -23.27
N SER A 71 6.28 3.91 -23.22
CA SER A 71 5.05 4.21 -22.48
C SER A 71 5.01 3.36 -21.21
N PHE A 72 4.48 3.92 -20.14
CA PHE A 72 4.33 3.26 -18.83
C PHE A 72 3.03 3.66 -18.16
N ASP A 73 2.55 2.80 -17.29
CA ASP A 73 1.48 3.18 -16.36
C ASP A 73 2.07 3.90 -15.13
N ILE A 74 1.18 4.32 -14.21
CA ILE A 74 1.59 5.03 -12.98
C ILE A 74 2.48 4.18 -12.09
N PHE A 75 2.28 2.86 -12.04
CA PHE A 75 3.07 1.96 -11.21
C PHE A 75 4.48 1.77 -11.78
N GLU A 76 4.58 1.59 -13.08
CA GLU A 76 5.88 1.50 -13.79
C GLU A 76 6.66 2.82 -13.67
N LEU A 77 5.97 3.97 -13.78
CA LEU A 77 6.60 5.27 -13.54
C LEU A 77 7.10 5.38 -12.10
N THR A 78 6.30 4.95 -11.12
CA THR A 78 6.71 4.95 -9.71
C THR A 78 7.98 4.15 -9.49
N ILE A 79 8.08 2.94 -10.06
CA ILE A 79 9.28 2.10 -9.96
C ILE A 79 10.51 2.85 -10.49
N LYS A 80 10.40 3.47 -11.68
CA LYS A 80 11.50 4.23 -12.29
C LYS A 80 11.93 5.42 -11.45
N VAL A 81 10.96 6.19 -10.94
CA VAL A 81 11.24 7.35 -10.09
C VAL A 81 11.98 6.93 -8.82
N PHE A 82 11.53 5.87 -8.15
CA PHE A 82 12.19 5.39 -6.93
C PHE A 82 13.60 4.83 -7.21
N GLU A 83 13.81 4.16 -8.34
CA GLU A 83 15.13 3.69 -8.73
C GLU A 83 16.11 4.86 -8.94
N ILE A 84 15.66 5.92 -9.63
CA ILE A 84 16.51 7.05 -9.98
C ILE A 84 16.73 8.02 -8.83
N GLN A 85 15.66 8.40 -8.12
CA GLN A 85 15.74 9.41 -7.07
C GLN A 85 16.22 8.87 -5.73
N HIS A 86 15.90 7.61 -5.42
CA HIS A 86 16.19 7.01 -4.12
C HIS A 86 17.18 5.84 -4.19
N ASN A 87 17.65 5.49 -5.40
CA ASN A 87 18.50 4.31 -5.63
C ASN A 87 17.91 3.03 -5.00
N ARG A 88 16.59 2.95 -4.98
CA ARG A 88 15.82 1.86 -4.38
C ARG A 88 15.10 1.07 -5.45
N LYS A 89 15.43 -0.21 -5.56
CA LYS A 89 14.66 -1.13 -6.39
C LYS A 89 13.32 -1.41 -5.72
N MET A 90 12.26 -1.16 -6.45
CA MET A 90 10.88 -1.39 -6.05
C MET A 90 10.28 -2.41 -7.00
N ASP A 91 9.54 -3.39 -6.49
CA ASP A 91 8.77 -4.28 -7.33
C ASP A 91 7.39 -3.68 -7.65
N LEU A 92 6.65 -4.35 -8.55
CA LEU A 92 5.34 -3.87 -8.97
C LEU A 92 4.32 -3.85 -7.82
N ASN A 93 4.39 -4.83 -6.89
CA ASN A 93 3.48 -4.89 -5.76
C ASN A 93 3.77 -3.76 -4.76
N ASP A 94 5.04 -3.43 -4.55
CA ASP A 94 5.44 -2.30 -3.72
C ASP A 94 4.96 -0.96 -4.31
N ALA A 95 5.07 -0.79 -5.64
CA ALA A 95 4.56 0.40 -6.32
C ALA A 95 3.04 0.53 -6.20
N VAL A 96 2.30 -0.58 -6.36
CA VAL A 96 0.85 -0.62 -6.18
C VAL A 96 0.46 -0.25 -4.74
N ARG A 97 1.14 -0.83 -3.74
CA ARG A 97 0.91 -0.51 -2.32
C ARG A 97 1.22 0.95 -2.01
N TYR A 98 2.29 1.49 -2.56
CA TYR A 98 2.67 2.89 -2.38
C TYR A 98 1.57 3.83 -2.89
N ILE A 99 1.12 3.64 -4.14
CA ILE A 99 0.05 4.46 -4.74
C ILE A 99 -1.27 4.28 -3.97
N ALA A 100 -1.63 3.05 -3.63
CA ALA A 100 -2.83 2.76 -2.85
C ALA A 100 -2.82 3.45 -1.49
N ALA A 101 -1.74 3.35 -0.74
CA ALA A 101 -1.60 3.98 0.57
C ALA A 101 -1.67 5.50 0.48
N LYS A 102 -1.06 6.09 -0.55
CA LYS A 102 -1.02 7.53 -0.75
C LYS A 102 -2.40 8.13 -1.04
N HIS A 103 -3.23 7.41 -1.78
CA HIS A 103 -4.57 7.88 -2.16
C HIS A 103 -5.70 7.23 -1.33
N GLY A 104 -5.36 6.51 -0.25
CA GLY A 104 -6.34 5.94 0.67
C GLY A 104 -7.13 4.77 0.11
N TYR A 105 -6.62 4.08 -0.90
CA TYR A 105 -7.25 2.86 -1.41
C TYR A 105 -6.98 1.70 -0.46
N GLY A 106 -8.06 1.13 0.09
CA GLY A 106 -7.99 -0.08 0.91
C GLY A 106 -7.67 -1.31 0.05
N GLY A 107 -6.64 -2.08 0.43
CA GLY A 107 -6.44 -3.40 -0.16
C GLY A 107 -7.49 -4.38 0.33
N ARG A 108 -7.88 -5.34 -0.51
CA ARG A 108 -8.65 -6.49 -0.08
C ARG A 108 -7.70 -7.49 0.58
N LEU A 109 -8.13 -8.07 1.70
CA LEU A 109 -7.48 -9.26 2.21
C LEU A 109 -7.81 -10.39 1.23
N GLU A 110 -6.80 -10.95 0.55
CA GLU A 110 -7.01 -12.28 -0.04
C GLU A 110 -7.20 -13.26 1.11
N ASP A 111 -8.41 -13.74 1.23
CA ASP A 111 -8.69 -14.93 1.97
C ASP A 111 -7.93 -16.08 1.29
N SER A 112 -6.79 -16.43 1.84
CA SER A 112 -6.22 -17.74 1.54
C SER A 112 -7.14 -18.75 2.26
N PRO A 113 -7.84 -19.62 1.52
CA PRO A 113 -9.09 -20.20 2.02
C PRO A 113 -8.94 -21.20 3.15
N GLU A 114 -7.78 -21.58 3.61
CA GLU A 114 -7.64 -22.71 4.54
C GLU A 114 -6.82 -22.47 5.80
N GLU A 115 -5.84 -21.59 5.80
CA GLU A 115 -4.99 -21.37 6.99
C GLU A 115 -5.41 -20.16 7.84
N ASN A 116 -5.99 -19.12 7.24
CA ASN A 116 -6.41 -17.94 7.99
C ASN A 116 -7.77 -18.11 8.65
N GLU A 117 -8.71 -18.85 8.05
CA GLU A 117 -10.01 -19.12 8.68
C GLU A 117 -9.86 -19.89 9.99
N LEU A 118 -8.98 -20.88 10.05
CA LEU A 118 -8.73 -21.64 11.28
C LEU A 118 -8.09 -20.79 12.37
N GLN A 119 -7.24 -19.82 12.01
CA GLN A 119 -6.62 -18.92 13.00
C GLN A 119 -7.58 -17.85 13.49
N ASP A 120 -8.39 -17.30 12.60
CA ASP A 120 -9.39 -16.28 12.97
C ASP A 120 -10.53 -16.90 13.77
N TRP A 121 -10.97 -18.11 13.45
CA TRP A 121 -11.94 -18.87 14.26
C TRP A 121 -11.37 -19.22 15.64
N ALA A 122 -10.09 -19.56 15.74
CA ALA A 122 -9.45 -19.81 17.03
C ALA A 122 -9.38 -18.54 17.90
N ILE A 123 -9.10 -17.39 17.28
CA ILE A 123 -9.08 -16.08 17.96
C ILE A 123 -10.50 -15.70 18.39
N LEU A 124 -11.50 -15.80 17.53
CA LEU A 124 -12.88 -15.46 17.83
C LEU A 124 -13.48 -16.40 18.88
N SER A 125 -13.21 -17.71 18.79
CA SER A 125 -13.70 -18.66 19.81
C SER A 125 -13.10 -18.41 21.20
N ASN A 126 -11.86 -17.94 21.26
CA ASN A 126 -11.25 -17.52 22.51
C ASN A 126 -11.80 -16.19 23.01
N TYR A 127 -12.17 -15.27 22.11
CA TYR A 127 -12.80 -14.00 22.46
C TYR A 127 -14.21 -14.21 23.05
N ASP A 128 -15.02 -15.12 22.46
CA ASP A 128 -16.32 -15.50 22.98
C ASP A 128 -16.22 -16.22 24.33
N ARG A 129 -15.17 -16.98 24.57
CA ARG A 129 -14.89 -17.58 25.89
C ARG A 129 -14.60 -16.52 26.96
N ILE A 130 -13.93 -15.43 26.58
CA ILE A 130 -13.61 -14.32 27.50
C ILE A 130 -14.87 -13.51 27.82
N GLN A 131 -15.77 -13.33 26.86
CA GLN A 131 -17.00 -12.56 27.07
C GLN A 131 -18.07 -13.32 27.87
N ASN A 132 -18.05 -14.66 27.85
CA ASN A 132 -19.01 -15.50 28.58
C ASN A 132 -18.57 -15.81 30.02
N VAL A 133 -17.55 -15.18 30.54
CA VAL A 133 -17.24 -15.20 31.96
C VAL A 133 -18.24 -14.28 32.68
N GLU A 134 -19.29 -14.86 33.23
CA GLU A 134 -20.22 -14.13 34.13
C GLU A 134 -19.46 -13.39 35.23
N LEU A 135 -19.65 -12.09 35.29
CA LEU A 135 -19.05 -11.15 36.25
C LEU A 135 -19.49 -11.39 37.71
N GLY A 136 -19.79 -12.62 38.09
CA GLY A 136 -20.29 -12.95 39.42
C GLY A 136 -19.43 -13.88 40.27
N GLU A 137 -18.59 -14.69 39.65
CA GLU A 137 -17.67 -15.57 40.37
C GLU A 137 -16.23 -15.22 40.01
N LYS A 138 -15.40 -14.90 40.99
CA LYS A 138 -13.96 -14.75 40.85
C LYS A 138 -13.34 -16.11 40.45
N LYS A 139 -13.52 -16.53 39.21
CA LYS A 139 -12.66 -17.53 38.62
C LYS A 139 -11.33 -16.87 38.31
N VAL A 140 -10.33 -17.24 39.08
CA VAL A 140 -8.93 -16.95 38.72
C VAL A 140 -8.65 -17.75 37.45
N VAL A 141 -8.84 -17.12 36.29
CA VAL A 141 -8.39 -17.68 35.02
C VAL A 141 -6.87 -17.56 35.05
N THR A 142 -6.21 -18.68 35.31
CA THR A 142 -4.75 -18.75 35.21
C THR A 142 -4.39 -18.64 33.75
N LEU A 143 -3.58 -17.65 33.40
CA LEU A 143 -3.04 -17.39 32.04
C LEU A 143 -2.38 -18.61 31.37
N LYS A 144 -2.20 -19.71 32.09
CA LYS A 144 -1.72 -21.01 31.57
C LYS A 144 -2.69 -21.69 30.59
N GLU A 145 -3.94 -21.25 30.52
CA GLU A 145 -4.92 -21.78 29.56
C GLU A 145 -4.91 -21.04 28.21
N TYR A 146 -4.18 -19.93 28.12
CA TYR A 146 -3.99 -19.23 26.84
C TYR A 146 -2.80 -19.86 26.13
N ASP A 147 -3.07 -20.29 24.92
CA ASP A 147 -2.04 -20.84 24.05
C ASP A 147 -0.85 -19.87 23.97
N ASP A 148 0.35 -20.34 24.34
CA ASP A 148 1.59 -19.55 24.36
C ASP A 148 1.85 -18.87 23.00
N ILE A 149 1.26 -19.39 21.93
CA ILE A 149 1.31 -18.86 20.58
C ILE A 149 0.61 -17.47 20.48
N ILE A 150 -0.52 -17.27 21.18
CA ILE A 150 -1.25 -15.98 21.16
C ILE A 150 -0.47 -14.93 21.94
N LEU A 151 0.09 -15.29 23.09
CA LEU A 151 0.88 -14.38 23.91
C LEU A 151 2.20 -13.97 23.23
N SER A 152 2.84 -14.88 22.49
CA SER A 152 4.06 -14.58 21.74
C SER A 152 3.84 -13.66 20.55
N ARG A 153 2.67 -13.70 19.92
CA ARG A 153 2.30 -12.79 18.80
C ARG A 153 2.07 -11.35 19.21
N PHE A 154 1.58 -11.13 20.41
CA PHE A 154 1.26 -9.77 20.90
C PHE A 154 2.36 -9.15 21.75
N ASN A 155 3.44 -9.85 22.02
CA ASN A 155 4.60 -9.36 22.78
C ASN A 155 4.23 -8.68 24.12
N TYR A 156 3.18 -9.18 24.80
CA TYR A 156 2.76 -8.68 26.10
C TYR A 156 3.35 -9.52 27.22
N ASP A 157 4.33 -8.95 27.94
CA ASP A 157 4.76 -9.42 29.24
C ASP A 157 3.73 -9.00 30.29
N LEU A 158 2.66 -9.78 30.44
CA LEU A 158 1.71 -9.62 31.54
C LEU A 158 2.28 -10.24 32.82
N LYS A 159 2.98 -9.43 33.60
CA LYS A 159 3.33 -9.81 34.98
C LYS A 159 2.10 -9.55 35.86
N ILE A 160 1.31 -10.59 36.12
CA ILE A 160 0.28 -10.57 37.14
C ILE A 160 0.95 -10.95 38.44
N GLY A 161 1.18 -9.96 39.30
CA GLY A 161 1.65 -10.19 40.66
C GLY A 161 0.52 -10.74 41.55
N PRO A 162 0.84 -11.44 42.67
CA PRO A 162 -0.16 -11.84 43.63
C PRO A 162 -0.77 -10.59 44.30
N TRP A 163 -2.08 -10.56 44.35
CA TRP A 163 -2.87 -9.56 45.11
C TRP A 163 -2.83 -9.90 46.59
#